data_013dca61fcfb1a9338c6f27997014548
#
_entry.id   013dca61fcfb1a9338c6f27997014548
#
_cell.length_a   1.000
_cell.length_b   1.000
_cell.length_c   1.000
_cell.angle_alpha   90.00
_cell.angle_beta   90.00
_cell.angle_gamma   90.00
#
_symmetry.space_group_name_H-M   'P 1'
#
loop_
_entity.id
_entity.type
_entity.pdbx_description
1 polymer ?
#
loop_
_entity_poly.entity_id
_entity_poly.type
_entity_poly.pdbx_seq_one_letter_code
_entity_poly.pdbx_strand_id
1 'polypeptide(L)'
;MERGPNSRLRSGWKWAVAVILVGVAAALWWWPSPPVKVELLPFSNTPPAWDGSQVWLIISPVAGSTPLKFKTEIAMVKPSVRHESPVNEFVVNLRNGNFKLLQTDLFVPDIIPLCLTRTYFAWNPGKRAFGVGMNHPYDICPTGTRFPYTYMDLSLEDGNVIYLPRVSKGTGYADAVFRHSRSSSEFFGAQIAWNGNGWTMTFRDGCKIYFPEAYFAKNFAQGAPTEMVDSDGHRIQLKRDATRNLEELISPSGHKIQFKYGYADRIAEAWDDIGNVRKYSYDQTGHLHTVSDGTQLLYRFEYERLMSGDNDPYLLTAVLDGNWNVLVRNKFLNGRVSEQTLADGEVYRYEYQFNGAEVVRTTVTLPSGEKKVFFFHDGILTDRK
;
A
#
# COMPACT_ATOMS: atom_id res chain seq x y z
N MET A 1 47.36 36.32 66.53
CA MET A 1 47.70 35.00 65.96
C MET A 1 46.64 34.00 66.35
N GLU A 2 45.66 33.73 65.53
CA GLU A 2 44.83 32.51 65.67
C GLU A 2 44.18 32.26 64.33
N ARG A 3 44.49 31.12 63.75
CA ARG A 3 43.89 30.64 62.52
C ARG A 3 42.63 29.84 62.88
N GLY A 4 41.45 30.28 62.45
CA GLY A 4 40.23 29.54 62.56
C GLY A 4 40.16 28.46 61.45
N PRO A 5 39.60 27.27 61.70
CA PRO A 5 39.51 26.18 60.75
C PRO A 5 38.11 26.10 60.05
N ASN A 6 38.13 25.49 58.89
CA ASN A 6 36.97 24.84 58.21
C ASN A 6 36.02 25.69 57.37
N SER A 7 36.43 25.88 56.10
CA SER A 7 35.53 26.18 54.98
C SER A 7 35.41 25.04 53.90
N ARG A 8 35.90 23.83 54.22
CA ARG A 8 35.91 22.72 53.19
C ARG A 8 34.78 21.71 53.31
N LEU A 9 33.90 21.79 54.29
CA LEU A 9 32.82 20.80 54.46
C LEU A 9 31.47 21.22 53.90
N ARG A 10 31.30 22.45 53.36
CA ARG A 10 30.02 22.91 52.78
C ARG A 10 29.88 22.72 51.27
N SER A 11 30.96 22.39 50.53
CA SER A 11 30.87 22.21 49.08
C SER A 11 30.48 20.77 48.66
N GLY A 12 30.84 19.77 49.46
CA GLY A 12 30.55 18.36 49.13
C GLY A 12 29.05 18.01 49.16
N TRP A 13 28.30 18.64 50.08
CA TRP A 13 26.86 18.35 50.18
C TRP A 13 26.03 18.93 49.02
N LYS A 14 26.45 20.06 48.47
CA LYS A 14 25.77 20.66 47.33
C LYS A 14 25.93 19.81 46.05
N TRP A 15 27.09 19.19 45.89
CA TRP A 15 27.34 18.28 44.74
C TRP A 15 26.66 16.93 44.92
N ALA A 16 26.60 16.40 46.13
CA ALA A 16 25.90 15.14 46.40
C ALA A 16 24.38 15.28 46.19
N VAL A 17 23.77 16.41 46.60
CA VAL A 17 22.35 16.67 46.36
C VAL A 17 22.07 16.93 44.86
N ALA A 18 22.96 17.63 44.18
CA ALA A 18 22.80 17.85 42.73
C ALA A 18 22.91 16.55 41.92
N VAL A 19 23.83 15.65 42.26
CA VAL A 19 23.98 14.34 41.59
C VAL A 19 22.78 13.42 41.87
N ILE A 20 22.23 13.46 43.12
CA ILE A 20 21.02 12.69 43.45
C ILE A 20 19.80 13.26 42.74
N LEU A 21 19.63 14.56 42.61
CA LEU A 21 18.52 15.19 41.90
C LEU A 21 18.59 14.94 40.38
N VAL A 22 19.79 14.97 39.80
CA VAL A 22 19.98 14.63 38.37
C VAL A 22 19.75 13.13 38.14
N GLY A 23 20.21 12.26 39.06
CA GLY A 23 19.96 10.83 38.97
C GLY A 23 18.47 10.47 39.12
N VAL A 24 17.74 11.13 39.99
CA VAL A 24 16.29 10.93 40.15
C VAL A 24 15.52 11.51 38.94
N ALA A 25 15.93 12.67 38.43
CA ALA A 25 15.34 13.20 37.20
C ALA A 25 15.60 12.33 35.96
N ALA A 26 16.79 11.79 35.84
CA ALA A 26 17.12 10.84 34.76
C ALA A 26 16.38 9.51 34.91
N ALA A 27 16.20 9.01 36.14
CA ALA A 27 15.42 7.81 36.45
C ALA A 27 13.91 8.01 36.17
N LEU A 28 13.39 9.22 36.44
CA LEU A 28 12.00 9.56 36.11
C LEU A 28 11.79 9.77 34.60
N TRP A 29 12.82 10.14 33.85
CA TRP A 29 12.78 10.25 32.39
C TRP A 29 12.95 8.89 31.72
N TRP A 30 13.54 7.90 32.36
CA TRP A 30 13.78 6.55 31.84
C TRP A 30 12.80 5.51 32.40
N TRP A 31 11.88 5.91 33.26
CA TRP A 31 10.82 5.01 33.68
C TRP A 31 9.88 4.81 32.49
N PRO A 32 9.78 3.60 31.93
CA PRO A 32 8.82 3.35 30.88
C PRO A 32 7.43 3.71 31.44
N SER A 33 6.77 4.68 30.80
CA SER A 33 5.39 4.98 31.15
C SER A 33 4.60 3.68 31.09
N PRO A 34 3.75 3.37 32.07
CA PRO A 34 2.94 2.16 32.00
C PRO A 34 2.19 2.15 30.67
N PRO A 35 2.08 0.97 30.00
CA PRO A 35 1.40 0.90 28.72
C PRO A 35 0.00 1.49 28.87
N VAL A 36 -0.27 2.56 28.14
CA VAL A 36 -1.60 3.17 28.11
C VAL A 36 -2.48 2.19 27.35
N LYS A 37 -3.41 1.57 28.04
CA LYS A 37 -4.41 0.72 27.42
C LYS A 37 -5.41 1.63 26.70
N VAL A 38 -5.20 1.82 25.40
CA VAL A 38 -6.16 2.57 24.56
C VAL A 38 -7.37 1.67 24.30
N GLU A 39 -8.53 2.10 24.78
CA GLU A 39 -9.78 1.40 24.52
C GLU A 39 -10.33 1.83 23.15
N LEU A 40 -10.50 0.86 22.24
CA LEU A 40 -11.11 1.11 20.95
C LEU A 40 -12.59 1.45 21.11
N LEU A 41 -13.07 2.38 20.31
CA LEU A 41 -14.48 2.74 20.31
C LEU A 41 -15.32 1.64 19.65
N PRO A 42 -16.60 1.47 20.04
CA PRO A 42 -17.49 0.50 19.42
C PRO A 42 -17.56 0.69 17.90
N PHE A 43 -17.59 -0.40 17.15
CA PHE A 43 -17.74 -0.37 15.70
C PHE A 43 -19.16 0.02 15.31
N SER A 44 -19.30 0.86 14.28
CA SER A 44 -20.60 1.15 13.69
C SER A 44 -21.13 -0.05 12.90
N ASN A 45 -22.40 -0.37 13.04
CA ASN A 45 -23.03 -1.49 12.35
C ASN A 45 -23.58 -1.10 10.96
N THR A 46 -23.71 0.19 10.67
CA THR A 46 -24.33 0.68 9.43
C THR A 46 -23.26 1.41 8.59
N PRO A 47 -22.84 0.84 7.44
CA PRO A 47 -22.00 1.56 6.50
C PRO A 47 -22.73 2.78 5.92
N PRO A 48 -21.99 3.83 5.51
CA PRO A 48 -22.57 4.97 4.82
C PRO A 48 -23.15 4.56 3.45
N ALA A 49 -24.09 5.33 2.94
CA ALA A 49 -24.64 5.12 1.59
C ALA A 49 -23.55 5.30 0.52
N TRP A 50 -22.67 6.28 0.70
CA TRP A 50 -21.46 6.42 -0.12
C TRP A 50 -20.34 5.56 0.47
N ASP A 51 -19.76 4.72 -0.36
CA ASP A 51 -18.77 3.73 0.07
C ASP A 51 -17.35 3.96 -0.45
N GLY A 52 -17.13 4.96 -1.30
CA GLY A 52 -15.84 5.22 -1.93
C GLY A 52 -15.41 4.13 -2.92
N SER A 53 -16.30 3.19 -3.26
CA SER A 53 -16.03 2.16 -4.26
C SER A 53 -15.78 2.79 -5.62
N GLN A 54 -14.94 2.14 -6.40
CA GLN A 54 -14.59 2.57 -7.75
C GLN A 54 -15.14 1.57 -8.76
N VAL A 55 -15.62 2.05 -9.89
CA VAL A 55 -16.10 1.21 -10.98
C VAL A 55 -14.93 0.94 -11.93
N TRP A 56 -14.64 -0.32 -12.15
CA TRP A 56 -13.48 -0.77 -12.90
C TRP A 56 -13.89 -1.73 -14.02
N LEU A 57 -13.26 -1.58 -15.18
CA LEU A 57 -13.22 -2.63 -16.18
C LEU A 57 -12.02 -3.53 -15.87
N ILE A 58 -12.27 -4.76 -15.51
CA ILE A 58 -11.28 -5.77 -15.13
C ILE A 58 -11.15 -6.74 -16.29
N ILE A 59 -9.94 -6.97 -16.77
CA ILE A 59 -9.61 -7.91 -17.86
C ILE A 59 -8.60 -8.90 -17.31
N SER A 60 -8.96 -10.18 -17.28
CA SER A 60 -8.13 -11.25 -16.73
C SER A 60 -7.86 -12.31 -17.79
N PRO A 61 -6.60 -12.70 -18.04
CA PRO A 61 -6.29 -13.84 -18.90
C PRO A 61 -6.93 -15.12 -18.37
N VAL A 62 -7.52 -15.91 -19.26
CA VAL A 62 -8.08 -17.22 -18.91
C VAL A 62 -6.96 -18.25 -18.90
N ALA A 63 -6.63 -18.77 -17.72
CA ALA A 63 -5.56 -19.75 -17.55
C ALA A 63 -5.75 -20.98 -18.44
N GLY A 64 -4.66 -21.43 -19.08
CA GLY A 64 -4.65 -22.62 -19.92
C GLY A 64 -5.36 -22.49 -21.26
N SER A 65 -5.86 -21.32 -21.66
CA SER A 65 -6.47 -21.12 -22.97
C SER A 65 -5.43 -21.00 -24.08
N THR A 66 -5.64 -21.72 -25.18
CA THR A 66 -4.80 -21.65 -26.40
C THR A 66 -5.71 -21.55 -27.60
N PRO A 67 -5.76 -20.44 -28.37
CA PRO A 67 -5.06 -19.18 -28.11
C PRO A 67 -5.49 -18.51 -26.78
N LEU A 68 -4.67 -17.59 -26.29
CA LEU A 68 -4.95 -16.86 -25.06
C LEU A 68 -6.28 -16.11 -25.18
N LYS A 69 -7.16 -16.32 -24.21
CA LYS A 69 -8.46 -15.65 -24.10
C LYS A 69 -8.51 -14.78 -22.87
N PHE A 70 -9.42 -13.83 -22.86
CA PHE A 70 -9.63 -12.93 -21.70
C PHE A 70 -11.07 -13.01 -21.22
N LYS A 71 -11.22 -12.92 -19.90
CA LYS A 71 -12.49 -12.67 -19.23
C LYS A 71 -12.56 -11.19 -18.89
N THR A 72 -13.71 -10.57 -19.17
CA THR A 72 -13.95 -9.16 -18.87
C THR A 72 -15.09 -9.03 -17.89
N GLU A 73 -14.90 -8.19 -16.87
CA GLU A 73 -15.89 -7.89 -15.86
C GLU A 73 -15.93 -6.38 -15.56
N ILE A 74 -17.14 -5.84 -15.41
CA ILE A 74 -17.30 -4.47 -14.86
C ILE A 74 -17.78 -4.61 -13.44
N ALA A 75 -16.92 -4.25 -12.49
CA ALA A 75 -17.15 -4.43 -11.07
C ALA A 75 -16.94 -3.15 -10.28
N MET A 76 -17.63 -3.05 -9.15
CA MET A 76 -17.30 -2.07 -8.12
C MET A 76 -16.24 -2.68 -7.21
N VAL A 77 -15.01 -2.14 -7.30
CA VAL A 77 -13.87 -2.63 -6.52
C VAL A 77 -13.70 -1.77 -5.28
N LYS A 78 -13.59 -2.43 -4.14
CA LYS A 78 -13.29 -1.79 -2.85
C LYS A 78 -11.82 -1.94 -2.55
N PRO A 79 -11.14 -0.89 -2.05
CA PRO A 79 -9.76 -1.02 -1.59
C PRO A 79 -9.65 -2.13 -0.55
N SER A 80 -8.63 -2.97 -0.67
CA SER A 80 -8.30 -4.04 0.27
C SER A 80 -6.79 -4.18 0.39
N VAL A 81 -6.31 -4.57 1.57
CA VAL A 81 -4.90 -4.93 1.83
C VAL A 81 -4.72 -6.44 2.01
N ARG A 82 -5.80 -7.21 1.87
CA ARG A 82 -5.80 -8.66 2.05
C ARG A 82 -5.93 -9.35 0.70
N HIS A 83 -4.92 -10.15 0.36
CA HIS A 83 -4.88 -10.93 -0.87
C HIS A 83 -4.87 -12.41 -0.51
N GLU A 84 -5.99 -13.08 -0.76
CA GLU A 84 -6.18 -14.50 -0.39
C GLU A 84 -5.97 -15.46 -1.55
N SER A 85 -5.85 -14.93 -2.77
CA SER A 85 -5.68 -15.71 -3.98
C SER A 85 -4.81 -15.01 -5.02
N PRO A 86 -4.16 -15.76 -5.93
CA PRO A 86 -3.42 -15.17 -7.04
C PRO A 86 -4.33 -14.39 -7.98
N VAL A 87 -3.84 -13.25 -8.44
CA VAL A 87 -4.50 -12.39 -9.44
C VAL A 87 -3.57 -12.10 -10.61
N ASN A 88 -4.15 -11.91 -11.79
CA ASN A 88 -3.49 -11.39 -12.97
C ASN A 88 -4.52 -10.57 -13.75
N GLU A 89 -4.49 -9.25 -13.57
CA GLU A 89 -5.55 -8.37 -14.03
C GLU A 89 -5.01 -7.08 -14.65
N PHE A 90 -5.61 -6.70 -15.78
CA PHE A 90 -5.44 -5.41 -16.45
C PHE A 90 -6.70 -4.58 -16.19
N VAL A 91 -6.57 -3.48 -15.48
CA VAL A 91 -7.73 -2.81 -14.92
C VAL A 91 -7.76 -1.34 -15.32
N VAL A 92 -8.91 -0.85 -15.78
CA VAL A 92 -9.15 0.58 -16.03
C VAL A 92 -10.20 1.09 -15.07
N ASN A 93 -9.84 2.12 -14.32
CA ASN A 93 -10.78 2.83 -13.47
C ASN A 93 -11.69 3.72 -14.33
N LEU A 94 -12.97 3.41 -14.38
CA LEU A 94 -13.93 4.13 -15.24
C LEU A 94 -14.24 5.55 -14.75
N ARG A 95 -13.96 5.85 -13.48
CA ARG A 95 -14.14 7.19 -12.91
C ARG A 95 -13.05 8.18 -13.36
N ASN A 96 -11.81 7.73 -13.55
CA ASN A 96 -10.70 8.62 -13.81
C ASN A 96 -9.77 8.20 -14.95
N GLY A 97 -10.03 7.05 -15.57
CA GLY A 97 -9.24 6.53 -16.69
C GLY A 97 -7.85 6.00 -16.32
N ASN A 98 -7.55 5.82 -15.04
CA ASN A 98 -6.26 5.28 -14.61
C ASN A 98 -6.14 3.80 -14.93
N PHE A 99 -5.00 3.41 -15.46
CA PHE A 99 -4.62 2.00 -15.63
C PHE A 99 -3.98 1.47 -14.36
N LYS A 100 -4.36 0.26 -13.98
CA LYS A 100 -3.79 -0.52 -12.89
C LYS A 100 -3.50 -1.93 -13.38
N LEU A 101 -2.32 -2.44 -13.04
CA LEU A 101 -1.95 -3.83 -13.21
C LEU A 101 -1.89 -4.50 -11.84
N LEU A 102 -2.51 -5.65 -11.69
CA LEU A 102 -2.32 -6.55 -10.55
C LEU A 102 -1.78 -7.88 -11.06
N GLN A 103 -0.66 -8.32 -10.51
CA GLN A 103 -0.01 -9.55 -10.93
C GLN A 103 0.68 -10.24 -9.77
N THR A 104 0.23 -11.47 -9.45
CA THR A 104 0.85 -12.29 -8.41
C THR A 104 2.03 -13.06 -8.97
N ASP A 105 3.20 -12.83 -8.39
CA ASP A 105 4.45 -13.49 -8.77
C ASP A 105 4.70 -14.79 -8.00
N LEU A 106 4.44 -14.76 -6.68
CA LEU A 106 4.58 -15.92 -5.81
C LEU A 106 3.32 -16.09 -4.97
N PHE A 107 2.90 -17.32 -4.84
CA PHE A 107 1.75 -17.71 -4.00
C PHE A 107 2.11 -18.96 -3.22
N VAL A 108 2.05 -18.88 -1.91
CA VAL A 108 2.27 -19.99 -0.99
C VAL A 108 0.99 -20.22 -0.19
N PRO A 109 0.27 -21.31 -0.43
CA PRO A 109 -0.95 -21.61 0.29
C PRO A 109 -0.65 -21.94 1.77
N ASP A 110 -1.46 -21.38 2.66
CA ASP A 110 -1.42 -21.63 4.11
C ASP A 110 -2.76 -21.21 4.72
N ILE A 111 -2.91 -21.29 6.06
CA ILE A 111 -4.07 -20.78 6.82
C ILE A 111 -4.34 -19.31 6.42
N ILE A 112 -3.29 -18.48 6.44
CA ILE A 112 -3.27 -17.18 5.74
C ILE A 112 -2.21 -17.32 4.64
N PRO A 113 -2.59 -17.31 3.36
CA PRO A 113 -1.65 -17.51 2.27
C PRO A 113 -0.69 -16.33 2.14
N LEU A 114 0.53 -16.60 1.66
CA LEU A 114 1.45 -15.55 1.26
C LEU A 114 1.26 -15.25 -0.24
N CYS A 115 0.86 -14.03 -0.55
CA CYS A 115 0.65 -13.56 -1.93
C CYS A 115 1.60 -12.40 -2.25
N LEU A 116 2.65 -12.63 -3.01
CA LEU A 116 3.46 -11.55 -3.54
C LEU A 116 2.81 -11.01 -4.82
N THR A 117 1.90 -10.07 -4.66
CA THR A 117 1.19 -9.41 -5.76
C THR A 117 1.79 -8.04 -6.03
N ARG A 118 2.23 -7.80 -7.26
CA ARG A 118 2.67 -6.48 -7.72
C ARG A 118 1.48 -5.70 -8.22
N THR A 119 1.40 -4.46 -7.76
CA THR A 119 0.39 -3.50 -8.19
C THR A 119 1.06 -2.31 -8.83
N TYR A 120 0.75 -2.05 -10.11
CA TYR A 120 1.18 -0.83 -10.81
C TYR A 120 0.14 0.26 -10.65
N PHE A 121 0.61 1.47 -10.41
CA PHE A 121 -0.20 2.69 -10.35
C PHE A 121 0.58 3.89 -10.89
N ALA A 122 0.12 4.45 -12.00
CA ALA A 122 0.86 5.45 -12.80
C ALA A 122 1.17 6.76 -12.06
N TRP A 123 0.27 7.21 -11.18
CA TRP A 123 0.37 8.53 -10.54
C TRP A 123 1.12 8.55 -9.22
N ASN A 124 1.84 7.47 -8.91
CA ASN A 124 2.72 7.41 -7.75
C ASN A 124 4.19 7.49 -8.20
N PRO A 125 4.79 8.68 -8.34
CA PRO A 125 6.17 8.84 -8.79
C PRO A 125 7.19 8.42 -7.74
N GLY A 126 6.74 8.02 -6.54
CA GLY A 126 7.62 7.57 -5.46
C GLY A 126 8.37 6.30 -5.85
N LYS A 127 9.63 6.20 -5.43
CA LYS A 127 10.39 4.95 -5.51
C LYS A 127 9.76 3.96 -4.53
N ARG A 128 9.34 2.81 -5.04
CA ARG A 128 8.72 1.72 -4.29
C ARG A 128 9.54 0.44 -4.44
N ALA A 129 9.13 -0.61 -3.76
CA ALA A 129 9.85 -1.89 -3.74
C ALA A 129 10.10 -2.47 -5.14
N PHE A 130 9.17 -2.29 -6.08
CA PHE A 130 9.31 -2.70 -7.49
C PHE A 130 9.59 -1.53 -8.44
N GLY A 131 10.26 -0.48 -7.96
CA GLY A 131 10.62 0.68 -8.77
C GLY A 131 9.53 1.76 -8.79
N VAL A 132 9.55 2.59 -9.82
CA VAL A 132 8.61 3.72 -9.95
C VAL A 132 7.22 3.21 -10.31
N GLY A 133 6.21 3.64 -9.55
CA GLY A 133 4.81 3.31 -9.83
C GLY A 133 4.41 1.86 -9.55
N MET A 134 5.27 1.01 -8.99
CA MET A 134 4.94 -0.39 -8.74
C MET A 134 5.32 -0.82 -7.32
N ASN A 135 4.37 -1.46 -6.62
CA ASN A 135 4.51 -1.80 -5.20
C ASN A 135 3.84 -3.14 -4.86
N HIS A 136 3.83 -3.52 -3.60
CA HIS A 136 3.15 -4.70 -3.06
C HIS A 136 2.37 -4.35 -1.76
N PRO A 137 1.37 -5.17 -1.34
CA PRO A 137 0.47 -4.84 -0.22
C PRO A 137 1.15 -4.80 1.15
N TYR A 138 2.36 -5.31 1.28
CA TYR A 138 3.13 -5.29 2.53
C TYR A 138 3.92 -4.00 2.74
N ASP A 139 3.80 -3.02 1.82
CA ASP A 139 4.49 -1.72 1.88
C ASP A 139 3.50 -0.56 1.97
N ILE A 140 2.40 -0.78 2.67
CA ILE A 140 1.43 0.24 3.08
C ILE A 140 1.98 1.02 4.27
N CYS A 141 1.56 2.29 4.45
CA CYS A 141 2.14 3.12 5.50
C CYS A 141 1.13 4.11 6.05
N PRO A 142 0.95 4.17 7.39
CA PRO A 142 0.20 5.23 8.03
C PRO A 142 1.06 6.50 8.12
N THR A 143 0.49 7.60 7.64
CA THR A 143 1.05 8.95 7.76
C THR A 143 0.01 9.86 8.42
N GLY A 144 0.34 11.11 8.73
CA GLY A 144 -0.66 12.01 9.28
C GLY A 144 -0.04 13.19 10.00
N THR A 145 -0.88 13.92 10.72
CA THR A 145 -0.44 15.08 11.52
C THR A 145 0.26 14.64 12.79
N ARG A 146 1.19 15.48 13.21
CA ARG A 146 1.88 15.40 14.51
C ARG A 146 1.77 16.76 15.20
N PHE A 147 1.57 16.74 16.53
CA PHE A 147 1.55 17.94 17.36
C PHE A 147 0.61 19.08 16.87
N PRO A 148 -0.72 18.90 16.76
CA PRO A 148 -1.53 17.81 17.33
C PRO A 148 -1.76 16.65 16.37
N TYR A 149 -2.09 15.48 16.93
CA TYR A 149 -2.49 14.28 16.20
C TYR A 149 -3.99 14.38 15.84
N THR A 150 -4.32 14.85 14.64
CA THR A 150 -5.71 15.12 14.21
C THR A 150 -6.26 14.10 13.24
N TYR A 151 -5.42 13.50 12.41
CA TYR A 151 -5.80 12.44 11.47
C TYR A 151 -4.62 11.54 11.13
N MET A 152 -4.95 10.38 10.59
CA MET A 152 -4.02 9.51 9.85
C MET A 152 -4.56 9.21 8.46
N ASP A 153 -3.64 9.10 7.50
CA ASP A 153 -3.83 8.60 6.15
C ASP A 153 -3.09 7.29 6.01
N LEU A 154 -3.79 6.21 5.69
CA LEU A 154 -3.15 4.96 5.31
C LEU A 154 -2.96 4.95 3.79
N SER A 155 -1.72 5.08 3.34
CA SER A 155 -1.36 4.95 1.92
C SER A 155 -1.28 3.48 1.56
N LEU A 156 -2.06 3.06 0.55
CA LEU A 156 -2.09 1.69 0.05
C LEU A 156 -1.05 1.50 -1.09
N GLU A 157 -0.78 0.25 -1.45
CA GLU A 157 0.15 -0.13 -2.50
C GLU A 157 -0.26 0.39 -3.89
N ASP A 158 -1.55 0.59 -4.09
CA ASP A 158 -2.14 1.05 -5.36
C ASP A 158 -2.32 2.58 -5.44
N GLY A 159 -1.75 3.32 -4.49
CA GLY A 159 -1.84 4.78 -4.42
C GLY A 159 -3.15 5.31 -3.84
N ASN A 160 -4.11 4.46 -3.50
CA ASN A 160 -5.28 4.89 -2.73
C ASN A 160 -4.86 5.32 -1.32
N VAL A 161 -5.64 6.23 -0.75
CA VAL A 161 -5.42 6.75 0.61
C VAL A 161 -6.70 6.58 1.42
N ILE A 162 -6.59 5.92 2.56
CA ILE A 162 -7.68 5.76 3.51
C ILE A 162 -7.52 6.80 4.61
N TYR A 163 -8.39 7.79 4.60
CA TYR A 163 -8.40 8.87 5.59
C TYR A 163 -9.09 8.44 6.89
N LEU A 164 -8.40 8.59 8.00
CA LEU A 164 -8.87 8.26 9.34
C LEU A 164 -8.79 9.52 10.23
N PRO A 165 -9.88 10.28 10.40
CA PRO A 165 -9.90 11.39 11.37
C PRO A 165 -9.80 10.86 12.80
N ARG A 166 -9.22 11.68 13.69
CA ARG A 166 -9.22 11.41 15.12
C ARG A 166 -10.66 11.45 15.66
N VAL A 167 -11.01 10.48 16.47
CA VAL A 167 -12.33 10.37 17.13
C VAL A 167 -12.23 10.39 18.67
N SER A 168 -11.04 10.20 19.24
CA SER A 168 -10.80 10.35 20.67
C SER A 168 -10.60 11.82 21.06
N LYS A 169 -10.80 12.13 22.34
CA LYS A 169 -10.46 13.45 22.92
C LYS A 169 -8.94 13.61 23.00
N GLY A 170 -8.50 14.85 23.25
CA GLY A 170 -7.08 15.15 23.40
C GLY A 170 -6.35 15.41 22.09
N THR A 171 -5.03 15.63 22.16
CA THR A 171 -4.17 16.02 21.03
C THR A 171 -2.87 15.21 20.96
N GLY A 172 -2.60 14.41 21.98
CA GLY A 172 -1.41 13.56 22.07
C GLY A 172 -1.53 12.28 21.23
N TYR A 173 -0.47 11.51 21.17
CA TYR A 173 -0.45 10.22 20.46
C TYR A 173 -0.96 9.07 21.34
N ALA A 174 -0.66 9.10 22.64
CA ALA A 174 -0.91 8.00 23.56
C ALA A 174 -2.41 7.68 23.76
N ASP A 175 -3.28 8.68 23.60
CA ASP A 175 -4.73 8.59 23.70
C ASP A 175 -5.42 8.71 22.34
N ALA A 176 -4.65 8.70 21.24
CA ALA A 176 -5.19 8.88 19.92
C ALA A 176 -5.88 7.60 19.41
N VAL A 177 -7.14 7.76 19.00
CA VAL A 177 -7.88 6.78 18.20
C VAL A 177 -8.36 7.48 16.94
N PHE A 178 -8.00 6.93 15.80
CA PHE A 178 -8.40 7.38 14.47
C PHE A 178 -9.34 6.34 13.85
N ARG A 179 -10.40 6.77 13.19
CA ARG A 179 -11.41 5.85 12.62
C ARG A 179 -11.81 6.27 11.22
N HIS A 180 -11.80 5.30 10.30
CA HIS A 180 -12.39 5.47 8.97
C HIS A 180 -13.90 5.24 8.99
N SER A 181 -14.67 6.16 8.38
CA SER A 181 -16.15 6.09 8.37
C SER A 181 -16.78 6.52 7.03
N ARG A 182 -15.97 6.70 5.99
CA ARG A 182 -16.43 7.30 4.72
C ARG A 182 -16.70 6.33 3.59
N SER A 183 -16.23 5.09 3.69
CA SER A 183 -16.43 4.07 2.65
C SER A 183 -16.98 2.80 3.23
N SER A 184 -17.69 2.00 2.43
CA SER A 184 -18.19 0.68 2.82
C SER A 184 -17.20 -0.46 2.49
N SER A 185 -15.93 -0.14 2.24
CA SER A 185 -14.83 -1.10 2.07
C SER A 185 -14.53 -1.86 3.37
N GLU A 186 -13.54 -2.75 3.35
CA GLU A 186 -13.05 -3.43 4.57
C GLU A 186 -12.56 -2.43 5.63
N PHE A 187 -12.14 -1.23 5.22
CA PHE A 187 -11.70 -0.18 6.13
C PHE A 187 -12.84 0.52 6.88
N PHE A 188 -14.12 0.31 6.48
CA PHE A 188 -15.23 0.95 7.18
C PHE A 188 -15.27 0.56 8.65
N GLY A 189 -15.16 1.56 9.53
CA GLY A 189 -15.10 1.37 10.97
C GLY A 189 -13.72 0.96 11.49
N ALA A 190 -12.75 0.66 10.62
CA ALA A 190 -11.40 0.34 11.05
C ALA A 190 -10.79 1.47 11.86
N GLN A 191 -10.02 1.14 12.89
CA GLN A 191 -9.43 2.06 13.83
C GLN A 191 -7.93 1.88 13.92
N ILE A 192 -7.20 3.00 14.00
CA ILE A 192 -5.77 3.00 14.32
C ILE A 192 -5.60 3.63 15.71
N ALA A 193 -4.88 2.94 16.59
CA ALA A 193 -4.57 3.41 17.94
C ALA A 193 -3.13 3.11 18.33
N TRP A 194 -2.59 3.89 19.25
CA TRP A 194 -1.27 3.68 19.83
C TRP A 194 -1.24 2.39 20.67
N ASN A 195 -0.20 1.56 20.51
CA ASN A 195 -0.05 0.29 21.23
C ASN A 195 1.10 0.26 22.25
N GLY A 196 1.74 1.42 22.48
CA GLY A 196 2.90 1.54 23.38
C GLY A 196 4.24 1.58 22.68
N ASN A 197 4.33 1.05 21.44
CA ASN A 197 5.58 1.01 20.66
C ASN A 197 5.37 1.38 19.17
N GLY A 198 4.16 1.64 18.78
CA GLY A 198 3.76 1.95 17.43
C GLY A 198 2.25 2.01 17.32
N TRP A 199 1.72 1.65 16.16
CA TRP A 199 0.30 1.79 15.84
C TRP A 199 -0.31 0.44 15.51
N THR A 200 -1.50 0.17 16.02
CA THR A 200 -2.29 -1.00 15.62
C THR A 200 -3.53 -0.56 14.89
N MET A 201 -3.68 -1.01 13.65
CA MET A 201 -4.94 -0.93 12.92
C MET A 201 -5.77 -2.16 13.25
N THR A 202 -7.02 -1.95 13.66
CA THR A 202 -7.98 -3.01 13.96
C THR A 202 -9.19 -2.85 13.03
N PHE A 203 -9.49 -3.90 12.30
CA PHE A 203 -10.66 -3.99 11.42
C PHE A 203 -11.89 -4.46 12.20
N ARG A 204 -13.08 -4.28 11.61
CA ARG A 204 -14.37 -4.68 12.22
C ARG A 204 -14.49 -6.18 12.47
N ASP A 205 -13.89 -6.99 11.62
CA ASP A 205 -13.85 -8.45 11.73
C ASP A 205 -12.84 -8.97 12.75
N GLY A 206 -12.11 -8.08 13.42
CA GLY A 206 -11.10 -8.42 14.42
C GLY A 206 -9.68 -8.58 13.88
N CYS A 207 -9.49 -8.59 12.56
CA CYS A 207 -8.16 -8.59 11.95
C CYS A 207 -7.36 -7.36 12.36
N LYS A 208 -6.02 -7.48 12.38
CA LYS A 208 -5.13 -6.40 12.83
C LYS A 208 -3.91 -6.28 11.94
N ILE A 209 -3.40 -5.05 11.84
CA ILE A 209 -2.11 -4.74 11.23
C ILE A 209 -1.30 -3.91 12.22
N TYR A 210 -0.05 -4.32 12.45
CA TYR A 210 0.86 -3.65 13.38
C TYR A 210 1.90 -2.84 12.60
N PHE A 211 2.02 -1.56 12.95
CA PHE A 211 2.96 -0.62 12.35
C PHE A 211 3.93 -0.11 13.41
N PRO A 212 5.20 0.12 13.06
CA PRO A 212 6.14 0.80 13.94
C PRO A 212 5.77 2.28 14.07
N GLU A 213 6.26 2.96 15.12
CA GLU A 213 6.31 4.41 15.10
C GLU A 213 7.38 4.87 14.11
N ALA A 214 7.02 5.76 13.23
CA ALA A 214 7.86 6.21 12.13
C ALA A 214 7.86 7.73 11.97
N TYR A 215 7.83 8.47 13.08
CA TYR A 215 7.81 9.94 13.08
C TYR A 215 8.95 10.56 12.27
N PHE A 216 10.15 9.97 12.34
CA PHE A 216 11.31 10.42 11.60
C PHE A 216 11.56 9.65 10.31
N ALA A 217 10.55 8.91 9.81
CA ALA A 217 10.68 8.12 8.60
C ALA A 217 11.06 9.00 7.40
N LYS A 218 12.07 8.55 6.66
CA LYS A 218 12.55 9.19 5.43
C LYS A 218 11.93 8.56 4.18
N ASN A 219 11.36 7.38 4.31
CA ASN A 219 10.69 6.65 3.24
C ASN A 219 9.52 5.81 3.79
N PHE A 220 8.67 5.30 2.91
CA PHE A 220 7.48 4.53 3.28
C PHE A 220 7.80 3.21 4.00
N ALA A 221 8.89 2.53 3.62
CA ALA A 221 9.25 1.24 4.22
C ALA A 221 9.50 1.34 5.74
N GLN A 222 9.95 2.50 6.21
CA GLN A 222 10.19 2.74 7.65
C GLN A 222 8.90 2.76 8.48
N GLY A 223 7.76 3.12 7.88
CA GLY A 223 6.44 3.08 8.52
C GLY A 223 5.61 1.86 8.15
N ALA A 224 6.13 0.97 7.32
CA ALA A 224 5.40 -0.18 6.80
C ALA A 224 5.18 -1.26 7.88
N PRO A 225 4.16 -2.15 7.73
CA PRO A 225 3.77 -3.09 8.78
C PRO A 225 4.86 -4.11 9.10
N THR A 226 4.82 -4.59 10.34
CA THR A 226 5.68 -5.65 10.85
C THR A 226 4.95 -6.96 11.08
N GLU A 227 3.61 -6.91 11.17
CA GLU A 227 2.77 -8.07 11.42
C GLU A 227 1.35 -7.82 10.91
N MET A 228 0.71 -8.87 10.36
CA MET A 228 -0.71 -8.92 10.05
C MET A 228 -1.33 -10.12 10.77
N VAL A 229 -2.49 -9.94 11.38
CA VAL A 229 -3.15 -10.95 12.22
C VAL A 229 -4.60 -11.06 11.79
N ASP A 230 -5.10 -12.29 11.59
CA ASP A 230 -6.52 -12.54 11.30
C ASP A 230 -7.38 -12.49 12.58
N SER A 231 -8.68 -12.70 12.43
CA SER A 231 -9.64 -12.69 13.55
C SER A 231 -9.38 -13.85 14.56
N ASP A 232 -8.80 -14.95 14.11
CA ASP A 232 -8.52 -16.14 14.91
C ASP A 232 -7.14 -16.08 15.60
N GLY A 233 -6.34 -15.06 15.28
CA GLY A 233 -5.04 -14.82 15.88
C GLY A 233 -3.87 -15.44 15.12
N HIS A 234 -4.10 -16.02 13.94
CA HIS A 234 -3.01 -16.45 13.06
C HIS A 234 -2.26 -15.25 12.52
N ARG A 235 -0.95 -15.42 12.25
CA ARG A 235 -0.07 -14.27 11.98
C ARG A 235 0.77 -14.47 10.73
N ILE A 236 0.84 -13.42 9.91
CA ILE A 236 1.93 -13.23 8.95
C ILE A 236 2.94 -12.29 9.62
N GLN A 237 4.19 -12.73 9.77
CA GLN A 237 5.29 -11.88 10.22
C GLN A 237 5.98 -11.25 9.01
N LEU A 238 6.25 -9.95 9.09
CA LEU A 238 6.93 -9.17 8.06
C LEU A 238 8.29 -8.75 8.62
N LYS A 239 9.30 -9.59 8.43
CA LYS A 239 10.66 -9.25 8.86
C LYS A 239 11.26 -8.22 7.91
N ARG A 240 11.91 -7.22 8.49
CA ARG A 240 12.54 -6.13 7.76
C ARG A 240 14.00 -5.98 8.16
N ASP A 241 14.85 -5.62 7.20
CA ASP A 241 16.27 -5.34 7.42
C ASP A 241 16.48 -4.04 8.21
N ALA A 242 17.73 -3.66 8.43
CA ALA A 242 18.10 -2.44 9.15
C ALA A 242 17.65 -1.15 8.44
N THR A 243 17.45 -1.19 7.13
CA THR A 243 16.92 -0.08 6.32
C THR A 243 15.40 -0.10 6.22
N ARG A 244 14.76 -1.11 6.83
CA ARG A 244 13.32 -1.37 6.86
C ARG A 244 12.74 -1.94 5.56
N ASN A 245 13.57 -2.38 4.63
CA ASN A 245 13.12 -3.16 3.49
C ASN A 245 12.60 -4.53 3.94
N LEU A 246 11.57 -5.04 3.28
CA LEU A 246 10.97 -6.35 3.60
C LEU A 246 11.95 -7.48 3.24
N GLU A 247 12.44 -8.23 4.23
CA GLU A 247 13.40 -9.32 4.05
C GLU A 247 12.72 -10.69 3.93
N GLU A 248 11.72 -10.93 4.78
CA GLU A 248 10.95 -12.18 4.78
C GLU A 248 9.48 -11.93 5.10
N LEU A 249 8.59 -12.65 4.42
CA LEU A 249 7.22 -12.94 4.87
C LEU A 249 7.22 -14.34 5.47
N ILE A 250 6.59 -14.50 6.63
CA ILE A 250 6.46 -15.80 7.29
C ILE A 250 4.98 -16.05 7.60
N SER A 251 4.43 -17.10 7.04
CA SER A 251 3.04 -17.53 7.24
C SER A 251 2.81 -18.17 8.60
N PRO A 252 1.56 -18.43 9.02
CA PRO A 252 1.25 -19.09 10.28
C PRO A 252 1.92 -20.46 10.46
N SER A 253 2.03 -21.26 9.41
CA SER A 253 2.68 -22.58 9.44
C SER A 253 4.21 -22.53 9.25
N GLY A 254 4.77 -21.33 9.06
CA GLY A 254 6.21 -21.11 8.93
C GLY A 254 6.74 -21.12 7.49
N HIS A 255 5.88 -21.23 6.47
CA HIS A 255 6.26 -21.02 5.08
C HIS A 255 6.77 -19.61 4.84
N LYS A 256 7.62 -19.43 3.82
CA LYS A 256 8.32 -18.18 3.61
C LYS A 256 8.27 -17.70 2.17
N ILE A 257 8.24 -16.37 2.03
CA ILE A 257 8.72 -15.67 0.83
C ILE A 257 9.87 -14.75 1.28
N GLN A 258 11.01 -14.82 0.60
CA GLN A 258 12.20 -14.07 0.93
C GLN A 258 12.56 -13.10 -0.20
N PHE A 259 13.27 -12.02 0.14
CA PHE A 259 13.56 -10.92 -0.78
C PHE A 259 15.04 -10.57 -0.76
N LYS A 260 15.56 -10.24 -1.93
CA LYS A 260 16.89 -9.66 -2.10
C LYS A 260 16.76 -8.34 -2.84
N TYR A 261 17.36 -7.30 -2.27
CA TYR A 261 17.34 -5.97 -2.84
C TYR A 261 18.62 -5.71 -3.66
N GLY A 262 18.46 -4.91 -4.70
CA GLY A 262 19.54 -4.44 -5.56
C GLY A 262 19.73 -2.93 -5.46
N TYR A 263 20.15 -2.34 -6.57
CA TYR A 263 20.39 -0.90 -6.66
C TYR A 263 19.13 -0.07 -6.33
N ALA A 264 19.33 0.97 -5.52
CA ALA A 264 18.28 1.93 -5.10
C ALA A 264 17.13 1.29 -4.32
N ASP A 265 17.41 0.30 -3.47
CA ASP A 265 16.46 -0.39 -2.58
C ASP A 265 15.25 -0.99 -3.33
N ARG A 266 15.49 -1.55 -4.53
CA ARG A 266 14.48 -2.27 -5.31
C ARG A 266 14.66 -3.76 -5.17
N ILE A 267 13.57 -4.51 -5.13
CA ILE A 267 13.62 -5.97 -5.11
C ILE A 267 14.27 -6.46 -6.40
N ALA A 268 15.40 -7.13 -6.30
CA ALA A 268 16.08 -7.77 -7.41
C ALA A 268 15.67 -9.23 -7.58
N GLU A 269 15.32 -9.89 -6.48
CA GLU A 269 14.93 -11.30 -6.47
C GLU A 269 13.97 -11.56 -5.31
N ALA A 270 12.98 -12.42 -5.55
CA ALA A 270 12.10 -12.99 -4.52
C ALA A 270 11.98 -14.48 -4.73
N TRP A 271 11.91 -15.27 -3.66
CA TRP A 271 11.75 -16.72 -3.74
C TRP A 271 10.94 -17.25 -2.55
N ASP A 272 10.26 -18.36 -2.77
CA ASP A 272 9.56 -19.08 -1.72
C ASP A 272 10.36 -20.33 -1.25
N ASP A 273 9.90 -20.95 -0.18
CA ASP A 273 10.53 -22.12 0.42
C ASP A 273 10.20 -23.45 -0.31
N ILE A 274 9.36 -23.39 -1.37
CA ILE A 274 9.06 -24.54 -2.24
C ILE A 274 9.82 -24.52 -3.57
N GLY A 275 10.67 -23.50 -3.78
CA GLY A 275 11.62 -23.45 -4.89
C GLY A 275 11.22 -22.56 -6.06
N ASN A 276 10.14 -21.78 -5.96
CA ASN A 276 9.83 -20.80 -6.98
C ASN A 276 10.70 -19.55 -6.79
N VAL A 277 11.24 -19.02 -7.87
CA VAL A 277 12.09 -17.82 -7.90
C VAL A 277 11.52 -16.81 -8.86
N ARG A 278 11.64 -15.52 -8.53
CA ARG A 278 11.36 -14.40 -9.43
C ARG A 278 12.53 -13.42 -9.39
N LYS A 279 13.02 -13.05 -10.58
CA LYS A 279 14.07 -12.03 -10.75
C LYS A 279 13.52 -10.84 -11.49
N TYR A 280 13.92 -9.67 -11.04
CA TYR A 280 13.40 -8.39 -11.50
C TYR A 280 14.53 -7.54 -12.08
N SER A 281 14.32 -6.96 -13.24
CA SER A 281 15.22 -5.96 -13.82
C SER A 281 14.50 -4.63 -14.01
N TYR A 282 15.27 -3.56 -14.00
CA TYR A 282 14.75 -2.18 -14.06
C TYR A 282 15.42 -1.43 -15.20
N ASP A 283 14.69 -0.52 -15.82
CA ASP A 283 15.24 0.39 -16.81
C ASP A 283 16.05 1.53 -16.16
N GLN A 284 16.63 2.39 -16.99
CA GLN A 284 17.45 3.52 -16.54
C GLN A 284 16.64 4.57 -15.76
N THR A 285 15.34 4.66 -15.96
CA THR A 285 14.44 5.59 -15.26
C THR A 285 13.93 5.00 -13.95
N GLY A 286 14.17 3.70 -13.73
CA GLY A 286 13.84 3.01 -12.50
C GLY A 286 12.50 2.33 -12.49
N HIS A 287 11.84 2.17 -13.63
CA HIS A 287 10.64 1.37 -13.76
C HIS A 287 11.00 -0.11 -13.92
N LEU A 288 10.12 -0.99 -13.44
CA LEU A 288 10.26 -2.43 -13.65
C LEU A 288 10.23 -2.75 -15.14
N HIS A 289 11.30 -3.39 -15.64
CA HIS A 289 11.44 -3.70 -17.06
C HIS A 289 11.11 -5.15 -17.37
N THR A 290 11.63 -6.11 -16.58
CA THR A 290 11.37 -7.53 -16.80
C THR A 290 11.15 -8.29 -15.50
N VAL A 291 10.42 -9.41 -15.61
CA VAL A 291 10.29 -10.46 -14.59
C VAL A 291 10.62 -11.80 -15.22
N SER A 292 11.49 -12.59 -14.57
CA SER A 292 11.86 -13.94 -14.98
C SER A 292 11.75 -14.92 -13.80
N ASP A 293 11.69 -16.21 -14.09
CA ASP A 293 11.76 -17.28 -13.07
C ASP A 293 13.19 -17.76 -12.77
N GLY A 294 14.18 -17.02 -13.29
CA GLY A 294 15.60 -17.37 -13.20
C GLY A 294 16.12 -18.18 -14.39
N THR A 295 15.25 -18.83 -15.15
CA THR A 295 15.58 -19.60 -16.36
C THR A 295 15.01 -18.97 -17.64
N GLN A 296 13.78 -18.50 -17.58
CA GLN A 296 13.09 -17.88 -18.70
C GLN A 296 12.45 -16.54 -18.33
N LEU A 297 12.31 -15.68 -19.31
CA LEU A 297 11.55 -14.44 -19.18
C LEU A 297 10.06 -14.79 -19.04
N LEU A 298 9.39 -14.17 -18.05
CA LEU A 298 7.94 -14.31 -17.86
C LEU A 298 7.20 -13.11 -18.42
N TYR A 299 7.68 -11.91 -18.09
CA TYR A 299 7.03 -10.65 -18.46
C TYR A 299 8.05 -9.57 -18.81
N ARG A 300 7.64 -8.68 -19.72
CA ARG A 300 8.30 -7.43 -20.05
C ARG A 300 7.29 -6.29 -20.02
N PHE A 301 7.76 -5.11 -19.59
CA PHE A 301 6.96 -3.90 -19.42
C PHE A 301 7.54 -2.77 -20.26
N GLU A 302 6.68 -2.07 -21.01
CA GLU A 302 7.04 -0.91 -21.81
C GLU A 302 6.35 0.33 -21.26
N TYR A 303 7.11 1.43 -21.17
CA TYR A 303 6.62 2.69 -20.63
C TYR A 303 6.86 3.82 -21.62
N GLU A 304 5.93 4.76 -21.65
CA GLU A 304 6.05 5.97 -22.47
C GLU A 304 5.81 7.19 -21.59
N ARG A 305 6.59 8.25 -21.81
CA ARG A 305 6.42 9.51 -21.12
C ARG A 305 5.15 10.20 -21.63
N LEU A 306 4.33 10.69 -20.70
CA LEU A 306 3.02 11.28 -21.03
C LEU A 306 3.13 12.54 -21.91
N MET A 307 4.12 13.38 -21.61
CA MET A 307 4.44 14.61 -22.34
C MET A 307 5.96 14.81 -22.38
N SER A 308 6.43 15.92 -22.93
CA SER A 308 7.87 16.23 -23.05
C SER A 308 8.47 16.96 -21.84
N GLY A 309 7.74 17.13 -20.75
CA GLY A 309 8.21 17.78 -19.51
C GLY A 309 9.06 16.86 -18.66
N ASP A 310 10.10 17.38 -17.98
CA ASP A 310 11.04 16.57 -17.21
C ASP A 310 10.42 15.84 -16.00
N ASN A 311 9.28 16.34 -15.51
CA ASN A 311 8.55 15.79 -14.36
C ASN A 311 7.31 14.97 -14.76
N ASP A 312 7.08 14.75 -16.06
CA ASP A 312 5.92 14.01 -16.50
C ASP A 312 6.05 12.51 -16.16
N PRO A 313 4.98 11.87 -15.69
CA PRO A 313 5.01 10.45 -15.36
C PRO A 313 5.19 9.61 -16.62
N TYR A 314 5.86 8.49 -16.44
CA TYR A 314 5.89 7.41 -17.42
C TYR A 314 4.67 6.52 -17.22
N LEU A 315 3.95 6.24 -18.29
CA LEU A 315 2.77 5.38 -18.28
C LEU A 315 3.10 4.01 -18.83
N LEU A 316 2.60 2.96 -18.21
CA LEU A 316 2.74 1.57 -18.67
C LEU A 316 1.89 1.37 -19.93
N THR A 317 2.56 1.35 -21.07
CA THR A 317 1.90 1.26 -22.38
C THR A 317 1.76 -0.15 -22.88
N ALA A 318 2.61 -1.09 -22.46
CA ALA A 318 2.43 -2.49 -22.81
C ALA A 318 2.96 -3.45 -21.74
N VAL A 319 2.28 -4.59 -21.64
CA VAL A 319 2.75 -5.79 -20.94
C VAL A 319 2.87 -6.89 -21.97
N LEU A 320 4.06 -7.51 -22.03
CA LEU A 320 4.35 -8.63 -22.94
C LEU A 320 4.66 -9.89 -22.13
N ASP A 321 4.41 -11.04 -22.75
CA ASP A 321 4.85 -12.33 -22.19
C ASP A 321 6.35 -12.59 -22.46
N GLY A 322 6.85 -13.74 -22.01
CA GLY A 322 8.24 -14.16 -22.20
C GLY A 322 8.64 -14.39 -23.65
N ASN A 323 7.68 -14.60 -24.55
CA ASN A 323 7.87 -14.80 -25.99
C ASN A 323 7.68 -13.51 -26.80
N TRP A 324 7.58 -12.36 -26.11
CA TRP A 324 7.38 -11.04 -26.72
C TRP A 324 6.00 -10.81 -27.32
N ASN A 325 5.02 -11.66 -27.03
CA ASN A 325 3.64 -11.41 -27.41
C ASN A 325 3.05 -10.34 -26.49
N VAL A 326 2.40 -9.35 -27.07
CA VAL A 326 1.71 -8.31 -26.30
C VAL A 326 0.49 -8.93 -25.64
N LEU A 327 0.42 -8.91 -24.31
CA LEU A 327 -0.74 -9.31 -23.51
C LEU A 327 -1.79 -8.19 -23.49
N VAL A 328 -1.35 -6.98 -23.27
CA VAL A 328 -2.16 -5.75 -23.30
C VAL A 328 -1.31 -4.59 -23.79
N ARG A 329 -1.89 -3.75 -24.62
CA ARG A 329 -1.34 -2.46 -25.05
C ARG A 329 -2.33 -1.35 -24.77
N ASN A 330 -1.87 -0.31 -24.08
CA ASN A 330 -2.66 0.85 -23.72
C ASN A 330 -2.26 2.05 -24.57
N LYS A 331 -3.26 2.81 -25.05
CA LYS A 331 -3.06 4.18 -25.51
C LYS A 331 -3.64 5.15 -24.49
N PHE A 332 -2.93 6.24 -24.29
CA PHE A 332 -3.35 7.27 -23.34
C PHE A 332 -3.67 8.59 -24.05
N LEU A 333 -4.68 9.26 -23.56
CA LEU A 333 -5.02 10.64 -23.94
C LEU A 333 -5.15 11.47 -22.64
N ASN A 334 -4.32 12.50 -22.52
CA ASN A 334 -4.27 13.35 -21.32
C ASN A 334 -4.11 12.53 -20.02
N GLY A 335 -3.25 11.49 -20.05
CA GLY A 335 -2.93 10.62 -18.90
C GLY A 335 -3.99 9.59 -18.56
N ARG A 336 -5.03 9.44 -19.35
CA ARG A 336 -6.10 8.44 -19.18
C ARG A 336 -6.08 7.42 -20.31
N VAL A 337 -6.39 6.18 -20.00
CA VAL A 337 -6.53 5.15 -21.01
C VAL A 337 -7.64 5.55 -22.00
N SER A 338 -7.30 5.68 -23.27
CA SER A 338 -8.27 5.93 -24.36
C SER A 338 -8.57 4.66 -25.14
N GLU A 339 -7.61 3.74 -25.23
CA GLU A 339 -7.77 2.45 -25.91
C GLU A 339 -6.91 1.37 -25.22
N GLN A 340 -7.45 0.15 -25.13
CA GLN A 340 -6.71 -1.06 -24.76
C GLN A 340 -6.87 -2.09 -25.86
N THR A 341 -5.76 -2.67 -26.31
CA THR A 341 -5.73 -3.80 -27.26
C THR A 341 -5.16 -5.01 -26.53
N LEU A 342 -5.86 -6.15 -26.60
CA LEU A 342 -5.46 -7.41 -25.97
C LEU A 342 -4.76 -8.34 -26.96
N ALA A 343 -4.14 -9.41 -26.46
CA ALA A 343 -3.41 -10.38 -27.26
C ALA A 343 -4.28 -11.13 -28.30
N ASP A 344 -5.57 -11.28 -28.04
CA ASP A 344 -6.53 -11.88 -28.97
C ASP A 344 -7.03 -10.91 -30.06
N GLY A 345 -6.56 -9.65 -30.03
CA GLY A 345 -6.95 -8.59 -30.95
C GLY A 345 -8.20 -7.82 -30.52
N GLU A 346 -8.81 -8.15 -29.39
CA GLU A 346 -9.93 -7.39 -28.86
C GLU A 346 -9.51 -5.97 -28.49
N VAL A 347 -10.37 -5.00 -28.80
CA VAL A 347 -10.10 -3.56 -28.57
C VAL A 347 -11.22 -2.94 -27.77
N TYR A 348 -10.85 -2.36 -26.64
CA TYR A 348 -11.71 -1.56 -25.78
C TYR A 348 -11.39 -0.09 -25.97
N ARG A 349 -12.39 0.79 -26.10
CA ARG A 349 -12.21 2.23 -26.22
C ARG A 349 -12.94 2.97 -25.11
N TYR A 350 -12.31 4.04 -24.62
CA TYR A 350 -12.80 4.81 -23.48
C TYR A 350 -12.91 6.29 -23.86
N GLU A 351 -14.06 6.87 -23.62
CA GLU A 351 -14.34 8.30 -23.82
C GLU A 351 -14.78 8.91 -22.50
N TYR A 352 -14.18 10.05 -22.12
CA TYR A 352 -14.45 10.72 -20.87
C TYR A 352 -15.02 12.11 -21.13
N GLN A 353 -16.13 12.43 -20.45
CA GLN A 353 -16.69 13.78 -20.41
C GLN A 353 -16.45 14.41 -19.05
N PHE A 354 -16.12 15.68 -19.04
CA PHE A 354 -15.69 16.41 -17.86
C PHE A 354 -16.66 17.53 -17.51
N ASN A 355 -16.79 17.79 -16.20
CA ASN A 355 -17.26 19.06 -15.66
C ASN A 355 -16.13 19.63 -14.78
N GLY A 356 -15.45 20.68 -15.29
CA GLY A 356 -14.19 21.14 -14.69
C GLY A 356 -13.11 20.05 -14.73
N ALA A 357 -12.59 19.66 -13.56
CA ALA A 357 -11.58 18.60 -13.42
C ALA A 357 -12.19 17.20 -13.24
N GLU A 358 -13.48 17.09 -12.99
CA GLU A 358 -14.15 15.82 -12.70
C GLU A 358 -14.68 15.14 -13.97
N VAL A 359 -14.50 13.81 -14.03
CA VAL A 359 -15.17 12.96 -15.01
C VAL A 359 -16.61 12.77 -14.55
N VAL A 360 -17.58 13.29 -15.34
CA VAL A 360 -19.01 13.13 -15.06
C VAL A 360 -19.64 12.00 -15.87
N ARG A 361 -18.98 11.56 -16.96
CA ARG A 361 -19.45 10.47 -17.80
C ARG A 361 -18.28 9.74 -18.42
N THR A 362 -18.34 8.41 -18.40
CA THR A 362 -17.43 7.53 -19.15
C THR A 362 -18.24 6.63 -20.07
N THR A 363 -17.86 6.58 -21.34
CA THR A 363 -18.38 5.63 -22.32
C THR A 363 -17.32 4.60 -22.63
N VAL A 364 -17.63 3.33 -22.42
CA VAL A 364 -16.78 2.20 -22.82
C VAL A 364 -17.38 1.55 -24.04
N THR A 365 -16.63 1.50 -25.14
CA THR A 365 -16.98 0.71 -26.33
C THR A 365 -16.29 -0.64 -26.24
N LEU A 366 -17.06 -1.70 -26.11
CA LEU A 366 -16.60 -3.09 -26.06
C LEU A 366 -16.15 -3.56 -27.44
N PRO A 367 -15.39 -4.68 -27.55
CA PRO A 367 -14.98 -5.26 -28.84
C PRO A 367 -16.14 -5.61 -29.76
N SER A 368 -17.30 -5.95 -29.21
CA SER A 368 -18.55 -6.18 -29.93
C SER A 368 -19.14 -4.93 -30.62
N GLY A 369 -18.62 -3.74 -30.28
CA GLY A 369 -19.22 -2.46 -30.66
C GLY A 369 -20.32 -1.97 -29.70
N GLU A 370 -20.72 -2.75 -28.71
CA GLU A 370 -21.63 -2.34 -27.66
C GLU A 370 -21.04 -1.20 -26.86
N LYS A 371 -21.86 -0.20 -26.54
CA LYS A 371 -21.44 0.93 -25.68
C LYS A 371 -22.11 0.85 -24.31
N LYS A 372 -21.28 0.91 -23.26
CA LYS A 372 -21.72 1.02 -21.87
C LYS A 372 -21.40 2.41 -21.35
N VAL A 373 -22.36 3.06 -20.73
CA VAL A 373 -22.22 4.44 -20.25
C VAL A 373 -22.37 4.49 -18.76
N PHE A 374 -21.46 5.18 -18.10
CA PHE A 374 -21.37 5.36 -16.65
C PHE A 374 -21.43 6.85 -16.32
N PHE A 375 -22.26 7.22 -15.38
CA PHE A 375 -22.42 8.61 -14.93
C PHE A 375 -21.89 8.74 -13.50
N PHE A 376 -21.18 9.85 -13.26
CA PHE A 376 -20.58 10.13 -11.95
C PHE A 376 -21.00 11.51 -11.46
N HIS A 377 -21.19 11.63 -10.15
CA HIS A 377 -21.38 12.88 -9.43
C HIS A 377 -20.53 12.85 -8.16
N ASP A 378 -19.69 13.87 -7.96
CA ASP A 378 -18.70 13.91 -6.87
C ASP A 378 -17.86 12.62 -6.77
N GLY A 379 -17.53 12.05 -7.94
CA GLY A 379 -16.77 10.80 -8.03
C GLY A 379 -17.53 9.53 -7.69
N ILE A 380 -18.83 9.59 -7.46
CA ILE A 380 -19.70 8.45 -7.16
C ILE A 380 -20.46 8.04 -8.42
N LEU A 381 -20.54 6.73 -8.68
CA LEU A 381 -21.40 6.21 -9.75
C LEU A 381 -22.85 6.47 -9.41
N THR A 382 -23.55 7.22 -10.27
CA THR A 382 -24.96 7.56 -10.07
C THR A 382 -25.91 6.77 -10.99
N ASP A 383 -25.45 6.43 -12.20
CA ASP A 383 -26.24 5.67 -13.18
C ASP A 383 -25.32 4.90 -14.14
N ARG A 384 -25.86 3.83 -14.77
CA ARG A 384 -25.22 3.04 -15.83
C ARG A 384 -26.24 2.61 -16.88
N LYS A 385 -25.86 2.70 -18.15
CA LYS A 385 -26.69 2.32 -19.32
C LYS A 385 -25.90 1.43 -20.27
#